data_b095aba764b691695320c4e46f344e83
#
_entry.id   b095aba764b691695320c4e46f344e83
#
_cell.length_a   1.000
_cell.length_b   1.000
_cell.length_c   1.000
_cell.angle_alpha   90.00
_cell.angle_beta   90.00
_cell.angle_gamma   90.00
#
_symmetry.space_group_name_H-M   'P 1'
#
loop_
_entity.id
_entity.type
_entity.pdbx_description
1 polymer ?
#
loop_
_entity_poly.entity_id
_entity_poly.type
_entity_poly.pdbx_seq_one_letter_code
_entity_poly.pdbx_strand_id
1 'polypeptide(L)'
;MRFSIALFRLSVITTVACALFAGCKNETIITELGTIIINAPVKEKENPDSLPLRSRLFHRVDTILLQSDVVEGCMNTINDVKATDDYIFVLTQYDERMLVYDKDGWFIRQIGRRGRGHGEYISARSFDILPEKEEIYLCGELADEITVYSFSGKFRRKISTQCMALDFAVKSDGHLLFFTEYGGAKTNYQRGVFETDADGNFLKMIYALPDDYNYYRNYEVFTHISADEIGCMGFEDEDYIYHIKGDSVYKPYRIKTDIKMDEKVLRERQRYPSDNTYYKGLYRESENNLTVSILGVENIVRIYYDKINHSTYRSIDFSGVDIPVDEQFLPFTSSFRGRWIRVLDVFNIHYVPELDQAFPDITAESNPVLLIFQ
;
A
#
# COMPACT_ATOMS: atom_id res chain seq x y z
N MET A 1 24.72 -55.84 -34.95
CA MET A 1 23.40 -55.25 -34.68
C MET A 1 23.55 -54.03 -33.81
N ARG A 2 23.25 -52.87 -34.37
CA ARG A 2 23.50 -51.53 -33.80
C ARG A 2 22.23 -51.08 -33.10
N PHE A 3 22.36 -50.55 -31.90
CA PHE A 3 21.39 -49.62 -31.35
C PHE A 3 22.06 -48.33 -30.94
N SER A 4 21.60 -47.26 -31.56
CA SER A 4 22.06 -45.89 -31.36
C SER A 4 21.20 -45.27 -30.27
N ILE A 5 21.79 -44.78 -29.19
CA ILE A 5 21.12 -44.00 -28.16
C ILE A 5 21.45 -42.53 -28.42
N ALA A 6 20.44 -41.75 -28.79
CA ALA A 6 20.52 -40.33 -28.94
C ALA A 6 20.45 -39.64 -27.56
N LEU A 7 21.51 -39.01 -27.15
CA LEU A 7 21.57 -38.14 -25.98
C LEU A 7 21.02 -36.74 -26.36
N PHE A 8 19.91 -36.37 -25.76
CA PHE A 8 19.46 -34.99 -25.72
C PHE A 8 20.33 -34.21 -24.75
N ARG A 9 21.16 -33.34 -25.27
CA ARG A 9 21.89 -32.37 -24.47
C ARG A 9 21.02 -31.12 -24.32
N LEU A 10 20.55 -30.88 -23.10
CA LEU A 10 20.01 -29.60 -22.68
C LEU A 10 21.19 -28.67 -22.41
N SER A 11 21.45 -27.73 -23.30
CA SER A 11 22.47 -26.69 -23.10
C SER A 11 21.87 -25.54 -22.28
N VAL A 12 22.19 -25.51 -21.01
CA VAL A 12 22.02 -24.30 -20.18
C VAL A 12 23.15 -23.36 -20.56
N ILE A 13 22.85 -22.31 -21.32
CA ILE A 13 23.81 -21.24 -21.59
C ILE A 13 23.75 -20.28 -20.40
N THR A 14 24.67 -20.48 -19.45
CA THR A 14 25.01 -19.49 -18.43
C THR A 14 26.02 -18.52 -19.06
N THR A 15 25.55 -17.40 -19.53
CA THR A 15 26.47 -16.33 -19.96
C THR A 15 26.81 -15.49 -18.74
N VAL A 16 27.92 -15.83 -18.07
CA VAL A 16 28.57 -14.97 -17.10
C VAL A 16 29.45 -14.00 -17.89
N ALA A 17 29.00 -12.78 -18.11
CA ALA A 17 29.82 -11.70 -18.61
C ALA A 17 30.43 -10.97 -17.41
N CYS A 18 31.67 -11.32 -17.05
CA CYS A 18 32.48 -10.50 -16.15
C CYS A 18 32.97 -9.29 -16.94
N ALA A 19 32.34 -8.14 -16.77
CA ALA A 19 32.89 -6.85 -17.17
C ALA A 19 33.43 -6.16 -15.90
N LEU A 20 34.76 -6.19 -15.79
CA LEU A 20 35.53 -5.34 -14.89
C LEU A 20 35.49 -3.91 -15.42
N PHE A 21 34.61 -3.07 -14.88
CA PHE A 21 34.76 -1.61 -14.94
C PHE A 21 34.47 -1.04 -13.59
N ALA A 22 35.46 -0.38 -13.01
CA ALA A 22 35.38 0.40 -11.78
C ALA A 22 34.45 1.59 -11.97
N GLY A 23 33.31 1.51 -11.31
CA GLY A 23 32.29 2.55 -11.22
C GLY A 23 31.05 1.88 -10.65
N CYS A 24 30.89 1.89 -9.32
CA CYS A 24 29.73 1.32 -8.64
C CYS A 24 28.45 2.04 -9.04
N LYS A 25 27.82 1.59 -10.12
CA LYS A 25 26.38 1.70 -10.31
C LYS A 25 25.81 0.37 -9.85
N ASN A 26 25.19 0.35 -8.68
CA ASN A 26 24.38 -0.77 -8.25
C ASN A 26 23.15 -0.82 -9.18
N GLU A 27 23.19 -1.64 -10.20
CA GLU A 27 22.05 -1.88 -11.08
C GLU A 27 21.08 -2.83 -10.36
N THR A 28 19.82 -2.40 -10.23
CA THR A 28 18.75 -3.23 -9.70
C THR A 28 18.46 -4.37 -10.67
N ILE A 29 18.53 -5.61 -10.21
CA ILE A 29 18.20 -6.78 -11.03
C ILE A 29 16.68 -6.96 -11.00
N ILE A 30 16.01 -6.65 -12.13
CA ILE A 30 14.59 -6.89 -12.34
C ILE A 30 14.44 -8.15 -13.18
N THR A 31 13.69 -9.13 -12.68
CA THR A 31 13.41 -10.37 -13.41
C THR A 31 11.96 -10.38 -13.90
N GLU A 32 11.74 -10.65 -15.18
CA GLU A 32 10.39 -10.75 -15.80
C GLU A 32 9.91 -12.20 -15.96
N LEU A 33 10.66 -13.17 -15.46
CA LEU A 33 10.29 -14.59 -15.58
C LEU A 33 9.03 -14.89 -14.73
N GLY A 34 7.99 -15.37 -15.41
CA GLY A 34 6.77 -15.84 -14.74
C GLY A 34 5.71 -14.78 -14.44
N THR A 35 5.74 -13.62 -15.11
CA THR A 35 4.71 -12.59 -14.96
C THR A 35 3.31 -13.09 -15.33
N ILE A 36 2.36 -12.95 -14.41
CA ILE A 36 0.95 -13.28 -14.60
C ILE A 36 0.23 -12.04 -15.13
N ILE A 37 -0.55 -12.21 -16.20
CA ILE A 37 -1.36 -11.15 -16.77
C ILE A 37 -2.75 -11.19 -16.13
N ILE A 38 -3.09 -10.12 -15.40
CA ILE A 38 -4.43 -9.91 -14.83
C ILE A 38 -5.20 -9.03 -15.81
N ASN A 39 -6.21 -9.60 -16.47
CA ASN A 39 -7.07 -8.83 -17.35
C ASN A 39 -8.07 -8.01 -16.53
N ALA A 40 -8.07 -6.71 -16.76
CA ALA A 40 -8.87 -5.74 -16.04
C ALA A 40 -9.75 -4.94 -17.03
N PRO A 41 -10.84 -5.54 -17.58
CA PRO A 41 -11.72 -4.84 -18.51
C PRO A 41 -12.47 -3.73 -17.78
N VAL A 42 -12.35 -2.51 -18.28
CA VAL A 42 -12.96 -1.31 -17.69
C VAL A 42 -14.33 -1.01 -18.32
N LYS A 43 -14.48 -1.29 -19.62
CA LYS A 43 -15.70 -0.96 -20.41
C LYS A 43 -16.83 -1.99 -20.29
N GLU A 44 -16.56 -3.19 -19.80
CA GLU A 44 -17.61 -4.20 -19.70
C GLU A 44 -18.67 -3.80 -18.68
N LYS A 45 -19.92 -4.07 -18.99
CA LYS A 45 -21.02 -3.93 -18.01
C LYS A 45 -20.88 -5.01 -16.94
N GLU A 46 -21.20 -4.64 -15.72
CA GLU A 46 -21.20 -5.58 -14.61
C GLU A 46 -22.11 -6.79 -14.87
N ASN A 47 -21.61 -7.97 -14.54
CA ASN A 47 -22.47 -9.12 -14.29
C ASN A 47 -22.62 -9.23 -12.76
N PRO A 48 -23.82 -9.01 -12.17
CA PRO A 48 -24.04 -9.09 -10.74
C PRO A 48 -23.61 -10.44 -10.12
N ASP A 49 -23.68 -11.51 -10.91
CA ASP A 49 -23.26 -12.84 -10.47
C ASP A 49 -21.73 -13.04 -10.44
N SER A 50 -20.96 -12.06 -10.95
CA SER A 50 -19.49 -12.11 -10.99
C SER A 50 -18.81 -11.54 -9.76
N LEU A 51 -19.54 -10.88 -8.86
CA LEU A 51 -19.00 -10.33 -7.64
C LEU A 51 -18.53 -11.45 -6.70
N PRO A 52 -17.28 -11.42 -6.22
CA PRO A 52 -16.87 -12.38 -5.22
C PRO A 52 -17.63 -12.05 -3.94
N LEU A 53 -18.36 -13.02 -3.44
CA LEU A 53 -18.87 -12.92 -2.08
C LEU A 53 -17.68 -12.70 -1.16
N ARG A 54 -17.79 -11.73 -0.24
CA ARG A 54 -16.79 -11.41 0.79
C ARG A 54 -16.19 -12.67 1.43
N SER A 55 -17.02 -13.68 1.67
CA SER A 55 -16.65 -15.00 2.20
C SER A 55 -15.73 -15.84 1.29
N ARG A 56 -15.58 -15.47 0.01
CA ARG A 56 -14.68 -16.20 -0.91
C ARG A 56 -13.26 -15.65 -0.89
N LEU A 57 -13.09 -14.37 -0.56
CA LEU A 57 -11.79 -13.72 -0.54
C LEU A 57 -11.14 -13.73 0.85
N PHE A 58 -11.97 -13.75 1.89
CA PHE A 58 -11.50 -13.65 3.28
C PHE A 58 -12.16 -14.73 4.13
N HIS A 59 -11.34 -15.41 4.93
CA HIS A 59 -11.81 -16.47 5.82
C HIS A 59 -12.35 -15.92 7.14
N ARG A 60 -11.93 -14.72 7.52
CA ARG A 60 -12.29 -14.09 8.78
C ARG A 60 -12.46 -12.59 8.62
N VAL A 61 -13.43 -12.04 9.34
CA VAL A 61 -13.62 -10.60 9.48
C VAL A 61 -13.85 -10.30 10.95
N ASP A 62 -12.92 -9.56 11.53
CA ASP A 62 -13.06 -9.05 12.90
C ASP A 62 -13.65 -7.65 12.85
N THR A 63 -14.63 -7.39 13.70
CA THR A 63 -15.28 -6.08 13.84
C THR A 63 -14.90 -5.49 15.18
N ILE A 64 -14.17 -4.38 15.19
CA ILE A 64 -13.56 -3.80 16.39
C ILE A 64 -13.97 -2.34 16.53
N LEU A 65 -14.68 -2.01 17.60
CA LEU A 65 -14.93 -0.63 18.01
C LEU A 65 -13.74 -0.13 18.82
N LEU A 66 -13.11 0.95 18.37
CA LEU A 66 -12.02 1.57 19.10
C LEU A 66 -12.57 2.34 20.32
N GLN A 67 -11.95 2.14 21.48
CA GLN A 67 -12.35 2.76 22.73
C GLN A 67 -12.37 4.29 22.64
N SER A 68 -13.45 4.92 23.08
CA SER A 68 -13.68 6.38 23.00
C SER A 68 -13.98 7.06 24.34
N ASP A 69 -14.05 6.31 25.46
CA ASP A 69 -14.28 6.86 26.80
C ASP A 69 -13.00 7.35 27.50
N VAL A 70 -11.84 7.21 26.82
CA VAL A 70 -10.54 7.75 27.24
C VAL A 70 -10.18 8.92 26.36
N VAL A 71 -10.07 10.11 26.91
CA VAL A 71 -9.84 11.36 26.15
C VAL A 71 -8.63 11.31 25.24
N GLU A 72 -7.54 10.71 25.71
CA GLU A 72 -6.32 10.55 24.93
C GLU A 72 -6.50 9.62 23.72
N GLY A 73 -7.45 8.69 23.79
CA GLY A 73 -7.80 7.76 22.72
C GLY A 73 -8.87 8.27 21.75
N CYS A 74 -9.57 9.37 22.09
CA CYS A 74 -10.61 9.92 21.20
C CYS A 74 -10.01 10.48 19.91
N MET A 75 -10.65 10.22 18.78
CA MET A 75 -10.25 10.73 17.46
C MET A 75 -11.45 11.01 16.59
N ASN A 76 -11.28 11.89 15.60
CA ASN A 76 -12.34 12.20 14.63
C ASN A 76 -12.19 11.34 13.36
N THR A 77 -11.00 11.26 12.79
CA THR A 77 -10.77 10.62 11.51
C THR A 77 -9.43 9.90 11.51
N ILE A 78 -9.42 8.71 10.96
CA ILE A 78 -8.21 7.91 10.75
C ILE A 78 -7.60 8.27 9.40
N ASN A 79 -6.31 8.57 9.39
CA ASN A 79 -5.51 8.76 8.18
C ASN A 79 -4.96 7.42 7.65
N ASP A 80 -4.34 6.64 8.56
CA ASP A 80 -3.81 5.31 8.24
C ASP A 80 -3.90 4.41 9.47
N VAL A 81 -4.02 3.10 9.24
CA VAL A 81 -4.16 2.10 10.30
C VAL A 81 -3.43 0.81 9.91
N LYS A 82 -2.68 0.24 10.84
CA LYS A 82 -2.04 -1.06 10.68
C LYS A 82 -2.33 -1.93 11.89
N ALA A 83 -2.50 -3.22 11.69
CA ALA A 83 -2.79 -4.18 12.76
C ALA A 83 -1.79 -5.35 12.75
N THR A 84 -1.38 -5.75 13.94
CA THR A 84 -0.63 -6.98 14.22
C THR A 84 -1.51 -7.96 15.00
N ASP A 85 -0.95 -9.06 15.51
CA ASP A 85 -1.69 -10.00 16.36
C ASP A 85 -2.10 -9.39 17.71
N ASP A 86 -1.32 -8.43 18.22
CA ASP A 86 -1.48 -7.90 19.57
C ASP A 86 -1.94 -6.44 19.59
N TYR A 87 -1.66 -5.67 18.53
CA TYR A 87 -1.83 -4.21 18.52
C TYR A 87 -2.50 -3.69 17.25
N ILE A 88 -3.23 -2.60 17.42
CA ILE A 88 -3.76 -1.75 16.35
C ILE A 88 -3.08 -0.39 16.48
N PHE A 89 -2.44 0.04 15.40
CA PHE A 89 -1.73 1.31 15.27
C PHE A 89 -2.57 2.24 14.41
N VAL A 90 -2.90 3.41 14.92
CA VAL A 90 -3.76 4.39 14.24
C VAL A 90 -3.06 5.72 14.14
N LEU A 91 -2.91 6.23 12.93
CA LEU A 91 -2.51 7.61 12.68
C LEU A 91 -3.75 8.45 12.40
N THR A 92 -3.99 9.47 13.22
CA THR A 92 -5.13 10.38 13.04
C THR A 92 -4.84 11.43 11.98
N GLN A 93 -5.90 11.89 11.27
CA GLN A 93 -5.74 12.76 10.10
C GLN A 93 -5.42 14.23 10.45
N TYR A 94 -6.19 14.83 11.36
CA TYR A 94 -6.12 16.29 11.57
C TYR A 94 -5.14 16.70 12.66
N ASP A 95 -5.12 15.98 13.75
CA ASP A 95 -4.25 16.25 14.90
C ASP A 95 -2.94 15.47 14.86
N GLU A 96 -2.79 14.60 13.84
CA GLU A 96 -1.55 13.88 13.53
C GLU A 96 -0.98 13.10 14.72
N ARG A 97 -1.87 12.45 15.50
CA ARG A 97 -1.47 11.61 16.63
C ARG A 97 -1.27 10.17 16.20
N MET A 98 -0.24 9.56 16.75
CA MET A 98 -0.01 8.12 16.64
C MET A 98 -0.54 7.43 17.89
N LEU A 99 -1.63 6.69 17.75
CA LEU A 99 -2.32 5.99 18.83
C LEU A 99 -2.12 4.49 18.72
N VAL A 100 -2.06 3.82 19.87
CA VAL A 100 -1.95 2.36 19.95
C VAL A 100 -3.08 1.82 20.80
N TYR A 101 -3.76 0.83 20.25
CA TYR A 101 -4.79 0.03 20.90
C TYR A 101 -4.33 -1.42 20.95
N ASP A 102 -4.91 -2.19 21.88
CA ASP A 102 -4.75 -3.63 21.80
C ASP A 102 -5.60 -4.23 20.67
N LYS A 103 -5.47 -5.53 20.45
CA LYS A 103 -6.19 -6.26 19.39
C LYS A 103 -7.73 -6.21 19.54
N ASP A 104 -8.25 -5.91 20.73
CA ASP A 104 -9.67 -5.85 21.04
C ASP A 104 -10.22 -4.41 21.01
N GLY A 105 -9.36 -3.42 20.68
CA GLY A 105 -9.73 -2.01 20.53
C GLY A 105 -9.61 -1.16 21.78
N TRP A 106 -9.03 -1.68 22.88
CA TRP A 106 -8.80 -0.89 24.09
C TRP A 106 -7.58 0.00 23.91
N PHE A 107 -7.75 1.29 24.27
CA PHE A 107 -6.67 2.27 24.18
C PHE A 107 -5.51 1.93 25.12
N ILE A 108 -4.30 1.90 24.61
CA ILE A 108 -3.10 1.64 25.39
C ILE A 108 -2.33 2.92 25.63
N ARG A 109 -2.02 3.68 24.57
CA ARG A 109 -1.19 4.89 24.66
C ARG A 109 -1.14 5.69 23.36
N GLN A 110 -0.70 6.93 23.50
CA GLN A 110 -0.17 7.72 22.39
C GLN A 110 1.35 7.54 22.26
N ILE A 111 1.86 7.54 21.03
CA ILE A 111 3.29 7.48 20.70
C ILE A 111 3.80 8.86 20.36
N GLY A 112 4.81 9.32 21.10
CA GLY A 112 5.36 10.64 20.89
C GLY A 112 4.33 11.77 21.02
N ARG A 113 4.68 12.92 20.56
CA ARG A 113 3.78 14.08 20.42
C ARG A 113 4.33 15.06 19.40
N ARG A 114 3.45 15.88 18.86
CA ARG A 114 3.83 16.96 17.96
C ARG A 114 4.58 18.06 18.71
N GLY A 115 5.75 18.48 18.19
CA GLY A 115 6.56 19.52 18.79
C GLY A 115 7.96 19.57 18.18
N ARG A 116 8.85 20.37 18.80
CA ARG A 116 10.24 20.55 18.37
C ARG A 116 11.27 20.11 19.43
N GLY A 117 10.80 19.47 20.47
CA GLY A 117 11.65 18.95 21.54
C GLY A 117 12.34 17.65 21.16
N HIS A 118 13.23 17.20 22.03
CA HIS A 118 13.88 15.92 21.87
C HIS A 118 12.86 14.79 21.93
N GLY A 119 12.82 13.96 20.88
CA GLY A 119 11.85 12.86 20.76
C GLY A 119 10.43 13.31 20.42
N GLU A 120 10.24 14.53 19.93
CA GLU A 120 9.00 15.01 19.34
C GLU A 120 9.10 14.98 17.81
N TYR A 121 7.94 14.82 17.11
CA TYR A 121 7.86 14.94 15.66
C TYR A 121 7.17 16.25 15.27
N ILE A 122 7.56 16.84 14.14
CA ILE A 122 6.99 18.11 13.66
C ILE A 122 5.61 17.87 13.06
N SER A 123 5.48 16.84 12.26
CA SER A 123 4.23 16.37 11.64
C SER A 123 4.28 14.85 11.45
N ALA A 124 3.11 14.22 11.26
CA ALA A 124 3.00 12.81 10.95
C ALA A 124 1.87 12.62 9.91
N ARG A 125 2.23 12.25 8.69
CA ARG A 125 1.30 12.04 7.57
C ARG A 125 1.24 10.61 7.09
N SER A 126 2.31 9.88 7.30
CA SER A 126 2.37 8.44 7.05
C SER A 126 3.18 7.76 8.16
N PHE A 127 2.94 6.48 8.34
CA PHE A 127 3.72 5.68 9.25
C PHE A 127 3.89 4.27 8.73
N ASP A 128 4.93 3.62 9.21
CA ASP A 128 5.10 2.19 9.03
C ASP A 128 5.59 1.54 10.32
N ILE A 129 5.47 0.22 10.39
CA ILE A 129 5.86 -0.55 11.57
C ILE A 129 6.80 -1.70 11.18
N LEU A 130 7.73 -1.98 12.06
CA LEU A 130 8.61 -3.14 11.99
C LEU A 130 8.39 -4.01 13.24
N PRO A 131 7.43 -4.95 13.21
CA PRO A 131 7.05 -5.74 14.38
C PRO A 131 8.21 -6.52 14.98
N GLU A 132 9.13 -7.02 14.15
CA GLU A 132 10.28 -7.81 14.58
C GLU A 132 11.27 -7.03 15.48
N LYS A 133 11.24 -5.69 15.39
CA LYS A 133 12.05 -4.78 16.23
C LYS A 133 11.17 -3.98 17.20
N GLU A 134 9.85 -4.18 17.17
CA GLU A 134 8.88 -3.38 17.91
C GLU A 134 9.08 -1.88 17.65
N GLU A 135 9.28 -1.48 16.40
CA GLU A 135 9.52 -0.10 16.00
C GLU A 135 8.39 0.49 15.16
N ILE A 136 8.09 1.77 15.42
CA ILE A 136 7.16 2.62 14.67
C ILE A 136 7.97 3.73 14.02
N TYR A 137 7.77 3.94 12.74
CA TYR A 137 8.42 4.95 11.93
C TYR A 137 7.36 5.99 11.53
N LEU A 138 7.53 7.24 11.92
CA LEU A 138 6.64 8.34 11.58
C LEU A 138 7.31 9.27 10.58
N CYS A 139 6.64 9.51 9.45
CA CYS A 139 7.06 10.43 8.41
C CYS A 139 6.09 11.62 8.34
N GLY A 140 6.61 12.84 8.33
CA GLY A 140 5.82 14.06 8.15
C GLY A 140 5.54 14.38 6.69
N GLU A 141 4.63 15.32 6.46
CA GLU A 141 4.42 15.91 5.14
C GLU A 141 5.66 16.72 4.72
N LEU A 142 6.15 16.47 3.52
CA LEU A 142 7.36 17.10 3.00
C LEU A 142 8.59 16.83 3.89
N ALA A 143 8.58 15.74 4.64
CA ALA A 143 9.62 15.46 5.61
C ALA A 143 10.90 15.02 4.93
N ASP A 144 11.95 15.64 5.38
CA ASP A 144 13.33 15.19 5.21
C ASP A 144 13.79 14.33 6.40
N GLU A 145 12.84 13.90 7.26
CA GLU A 145 13.11 13.19 8.49
C GLU A 145 12.02 12.16 8.85
N ILE A 146 12.43 10.96 9.23
CA ILE A 146 11.59 9.96 9.89
C ILE A 146 11.93 9.93 11.38
N THR A 147 10.92 9.97 12.25
CA THR A 147 11.08 9.79 13.69
C THR A 147 10.72 8.35 14.07
N VAL A 148 11.61 7.66 14.76
CA VAL A 148 11.44 6.26 15.15
C VAL A 148 11.21 6.13 16.65
N TYR A 149 10.16 5.38 17.01
CA TYR A 149 9.80 5.03 18.38
C TYR A 149 9.71 3.50 18.55
N SER A 150 9.80 3.04 19.80
CA SER A 150 9.38 1.67 20.11
C SER A 150 7.86 1.59 20.23
N PHE A 151 7.28 0.38 20.16
CA PHE A 151 5.87 0.12 20.46
C PHE A 151 5.46 0.57 21.86
N SER A 152 6.42 0.61 22.81
CA SER A 152 6.21 1.16 24.15
C SER A 152 6.18 2.70 24.22
N GLY A 153 6.40 3.40 23.09
CA GLY A 153 6.40 4.87 23.02
C GLY A 153 7.74 5.54 23.28
N LYS A 154 8.82 4.77 23.51
CA LYS A 154 10.14 5.32 23.75
C LYS A 154 10.74 5.79 22.42
N PHE A 155 11.18 7.07 22.37
CA PHE A 155 11.96 7.59 21.27
C PHE A 155 13.26 6.79 21.06
N ARG A 156 13.58 6.47 19.82
CA ARG A 156 14.76 5.70 19.42
C ARG A 156 15.77 6.56 18.70
N ARG A 157 15.39 7.13 17.57
CA ARG A 157 16.25 7.91 16.68
C ARG A 157 15.44 8.73 15.68
N LYS A 158 16.15 9.61 14.99
CA LYS A 158 15.68 10.29 13.79
C LYS A 158 16.54 9.86 12.61
N ILE A 159 15.92 9.69 11.45
CA ILE A 159 16.56 9.31 10.20
C ILE A 159 16.34 10.46 9.23
N SER A 160 17.41 11.08 8.73
CA SER A 160 17.31 12.09 7.67
C SER A 160 17.15 11.40 6.32
N THR A 161 16.07 11.71 5.60
CA THR A 161 15.77 11.11 4.30
C THR A 161 16.37 11.88 3.13
N GLN A 162 16.77 13.13 3.36
CA GLN A 162 17.28 14.08 2.36
C GLN A 162 16.35 14.26 1.14
N CYS A 163 15.12 13.76 1.19
CA CYS A 163 14.12 13.85 0.15
C CYS A 163 12.74 14.18 0.72
N MET A 164 11.87 14.71 -0.13
CA MET A 164 10.46 14.86 0.17
C MET A 164 9.75 13.57 -0.23
N ALA A 165 9.60 12.66 0.71
CA ALA A 165 8.88 11.42 0.49
C ALA A 165 7.36 11.67 0.50
N LEU A 166 6.67 11.11 -0.49
CA LEU A 166 5.20 11.06 -0.51
C LEU A 166 4.68 9.81 0.18
N ASP A 167 5.44 8.73 0.09
CA ASP A 167 5.16 7.48 0.76
C ASP A 167 6.46 6.73 1.08
N PHE A 168 6.43 5.85 2.08
CA PHE A 168 7.57 5.02 2.43
C PHE A 168 7.12 3.67 3.02
N ALA A 169 8.03 2.70 2.98
CA ALA A 169 7.86 1.41 3.65
C ALA A 169 9.17 0.96 4.29
N VAL A 170 9.07 0.22 5.39
CA VAL A 170 10.21 -0.34 6.12
C VAL A 170 10.36 -1.82 5.80
N LYS A 171 11.52 -2.22 5.29
CA LYS A 171 11.85 -3.62 5.03
C LYS A 171 12.21 -4.35 6.34
N SER A 172 12.12 -5.67 6.33
CA SER A 172 12.44 -6.52 7.49
C SER A 172 13.87 -6.36 8.01
N ASP A 173 14.82 -6.01 7.15
CA ASP A 173 16.20 -5.69 7.51
C ASP A 173 16.37 -4.31 8.16
N GLY A 174 15.37 -3.45 8.03
CA GLY A 174 15.35 -2.06 8.50
C GLY A 174 15.73 -1.03 7.43
N HIS A 175 16.02 -1.45 6.20
CA HIS A 175 16.15 -0.55 5.07
C HIS A 175 14.81 0.12 4.78
N LEU A 176 14.85 1.26 4.09
CA LEU A 176 13.68 2.04 3.80
C LEU A 176 13.47 2.14 2.29
N LEU A 177 12.23 1.96 1.87
CA LEU A 177 11.79 2.27 0.52
C LEU A 177 11.08 3.61 0.54
N PHE A 178 11.37 4.47 -0.42
CA PHE A 178 10.75 5.77 -0.56
C PHE A 178 10.15 5.93 -1.93
N PHE A 179 9.01 6.62 -1.99
CA PHE A 179 8.46 7.16 -3.20
C PHE A 179 8.52 8.69 -3.17
N THR A 180 9.06 9.29 -4.23
CA THR A 180 9.09 10.74 -4.41
C THR A 180 8.79 11.13 -5.84
N GLU A 181 7.97 12.16 -6.01
CA GLU A 181 7.74 12.85 -7.28
C GLU A 181 8.62 14.10 -7.44
N TYR A 182 9.35 14.46 -6.38
CA TYR A 182 10.18 15.65 -6.35
C TYR A 182 11.64 15.26 -6.55
N GLY A 183 12.13 15.39 -7.77
CA GLY A 183 13.57 15.35 -8.04
C GLY A 183 14.21 16.65 -7.62
N GLY A 184 15.29 16.59 -6.86
CA GLY A 184 16.05 17.77 -6.45
C GLY A 184 17.43 17.80 -7.10
N ALA A 185 17.84 18.95 -7.62
CA ALA A 185 19.20 19.16 -8.14
C ALA A 185 20.31 18.96 -7.09
N LYS A 186 19.94 18.77 -5.81
CA LYS A 186 20.84 18.56 -4.68
C LYS A 186 20.89 17.11 -4.18
N THR A 187 20.09 16.22 -4.73
CA THR A 187 19.98 14.83 -4.30
C THR A 187 20.51 13.89 -5.37
N ASN A 188 21.19 12.83 -4.95
CA ASN A 188 21.74 11.82 -5.86
C ASN A 188 20.68 10.85 -6.40
N TYR A 189 19.39 11.07 -6.10
CA TYR A 189 18.30 10.20 -6.55
C TYR A 189 17.39 10.91 -7.54
N GLN A 190 16.91 10.12 -8.46
CA GLN A 190 15.87 10.52 -9.41
C GLN A 190 14.49 10.40 -8.73
N ARG A 191 13.48 11.05 -9.33
CA ARG A 191 12.07 10.84 -9.00
C ARG A 191 11.70 9.36 -9.17
N GLY A 192 10.85 8.83 -8.31
CA GLY A 192 10.40 7.44 -8.38
C GLY A 192 10.54 6.70 -7.07
N VAL A 193 10.76 5.40 -7.15
CA VAL A 193 10.96 4.50 -6.02
C VAL A 193 12.43 4.18 -5.85
N PHE A 194 12.95 4.35 -4.64
CA PHE A 194 14.34 4.04 -4.32
C PHE A 194 14.47 3.44 -2.92
N GLU A 195 15.60 2.82 -2.66
CA GLU A 195 15.96 2.19 -1.39
C GLU A 195 17.09 2.95 -0.72
N THR A 196 16.99 3.07 0.62
CA THR A 196 18.08 3.54 1.49
C THR A 196 18.44 2.47 2.50
N ASP A 197 19.60 2.63 3.14
CA ASP A 197 19.90 1.87 4.36
C ASP A 197 19.04 2.35 5.56
N ALA A 198 19.24 1.73 6.72
CA ALA A 198 18.51 2.05 7.96
C ALA A 198 18.81 3.44 8.53
N ASP A 199 19.86 4.11 8.04
CA ASP A 199 20.26 5.45 8.44
C ASP A 199 19.82 6.52 7.41
N GLY A 200 19.13 6.12 6.33
CA GLY A 200 18.62 7.01 5.28
C GLY A 200 19.61 7.30 4.16
N ASN A 201 20.76 6.60 4.08
CA ASN A 201 21.70 6.76 2.99
C ASN A 201 21.20 6.03 1.74
N PHE A 202 21.22 6.71 0.58
CA PHE A 202 20.78 6.14 -0.68
C PHE A 202 21.59 4.88 -1.06
N LEU A 203 20.89 3.83 -1.45
CA LEU A 203 21.47 2.58 -1.92
C LEU A 203 21.27 2.40 -3.44
N LYS A 204 20.02 2.39 -3.88
CA LYS A 204 19.69 2.12 -5.30
C LYS A 204 18.30 2.66 -5.68
N MET A 205 18.13 2.94 -6.98
CA MET A 205 16.83 3.12 -7.59
C MET A 205 16.17 1.77 -7.83
N ILE A 206 14.88 1.65 -7.48
CA ILE A 206 14.03 0.52 -7.84
C ILE A 206 13.32 0.82 -9.17
N TYR A 207 12.75 2.01 -9.26
CA TYR A 207 12.03 2.47 -10.44
C TYR A 207 12.17 4.00 -10.56
N ALA A 208 12.63 4.49 -11.71
CA ALA A 208 12.73 5.91 -11.99
C ALA A 208 11.51 6.40 -12.77
N LEU A 209 10.91 7.50 -12.35
CA LEU A 209 9.88 8.19 -13.12
C LEU A 209 10.51 8.89 -14.33
N PRO A 210 9.86 8.90 -15.50
CA PRO A 210 10.27 9.73 -16.62
C PRO A 210 10.36 11.22 -16.24
N ASP A 211 11.29 11.96 -16.85
CA ASP A 211 11.51 13.38 -16.55
C ASP A 211 10.28 14.25 -16.88
N ASP A 212 9.53 13.86 -17.89
CA ASP A 212 8.29 14.53 -18.33
C ASP A 212 7.02 14.08 -17.59
N TYR A 213 7.17 13.17 -16.60
CA TYR A 213 6.08 12.74 -15.76
C TYR A 213 5.64 13.87 -14.83
N ASN A 214 4.39 14.32 -14.97
CA ASN A 214 3.83 15.44 -14.20
C ASN A 214 2.58 15.10 -13.41
N TYR A 215 2.22 13.83 -13.32
CA TYR A 215 1.03 13.39 -12.63
C TYR A 215 1.25 13.35 -11.11
N TYR A 216 0.28 13.83 -10.36
CA TYR A 216 0.33 13.87 -8.90
C TYR A 216 -0.47 12.69 -8.32
N ARG A 217 0.20 11.84 -7.56
CA ARG A 217 -0.43 10.70 -6.90
C ARG A 217 -0.54 10.97 -5.39
N ASN A 218 -1.77 10.93 -4.87
CA ASN A 218 -2.04 11.10 -3.43
C ASN A 218 -2.31 9.76 -2.73
N TYR A 219 -1.77 8.65 -3.24
CA TYR A 219 -2.09 7.33 -2.71
C TYR A 219 -0.86 6.64 -2.16
N GLU A 220 -1.08 5.75 -1.19
CA GLU A 220 -0.06 4.83 -0.74
C GLU A 220 0.44 3.99 -1.91
N VAL A 221 1.75 3.96 -2.07
CA VAL A 221 2.44 3.27 -3.15
C VAL A 221 2.82 1.86 -2.74
N PHE A 222 3.13 1.68 -1.46
CA PHE A 222 3.62 0.42 -0.93
C PHE A 222 2.53 -0.36 -0.20
N THR A 223 2.65 -1.70 -0.25
CA THR A 223 1.85 -2.61 0.56
C THR A 223 2.73 -3.75 1.09
N HIS A 224 2.65 -4.04 2.38
CA HIS A 224 3.32 -5.19 2.97
C HIS A 224 2.52 -6.46 2.67
N ILE A 225 3.05 -7.31 1.78
CA ILE A 225 2.45 -8.59 1.42
C ILE A 225 2.69 -9.60 2.53
N SER A 226 3.95 -9.68 2.97
CA SER A 226 4.40 -10.52 4.08
C SER A 226 5.45 -9.79 4.93
N ALA A 227 6.09 -10.49 5.86
CA ALA A 227 7.14 -9.91 6.69
C ALA A 227 8.37 -9.47 5.88
N ASP A 228 8.69 -10.17 4.78
CA ASP A 228 9.90 -9.98 3.99
C ASP A 228 9.65 -9.49 2.55
N GLU A 229 8.37 -9.22 2.21
CA GLU A 229 7.97 -8.87 0.85
C GLU A 229 7.04 -7.67 0.80
N ILE A 230 7.43 -6.67 0.02
CA ILE A 230 6.70 -5.42 -0.19
C ILE A 230 6.33 -5.29 -1.66
N GLY A 231 5.05 -5.04 -1.93
CA GLY A 231 4.54 -4.74 -3.25
C GLY A 231 4.53 -3.24 -3.52
N CYS A 232 4.75 -2.88 -4.77
CA CYS A 232 4.68 -1.51 -5.26
C CYS A 232 4.04 -1.51 -6.64
N MET A 233 2.96 -0.76 -6.84
CA MET A 233 2.37 -0.63 -8.16
C MET A 233 3.22 0.29 -9.03
N GLY A 234 3.59 -0.19 -10.23
CA GLY A 234 4.27 0.61 -11.24
C GLY A 234 3.43 1.82 -11.66
N PHE A 235 4.12 2.83 -12.14
CA PHE A 235 3.48 4.06 -12.60
C PHE A 235 2.88 3.85 -14.00
N GLU A 236 1.95 4.62 -14.34
CA GLU A 236 0.86 4.54 -15.30
C GLU A 236 1.16 3.96 -16.69
N ASP A 237 2.33 4.18 -17.26
CA ASP A 237 2.75 3.56 -18.52
C ASP A 237 3.22 2.11 -18.34
N GLU A 238 3.56 1.73 -17.09
CA GLU A 238 3.91 0.37 -16.75
C GLU A 238 2.75 -0.32 -16.06
N ASP A 239 2.17 -1.28 -16.74
CA ASP A 239 1.10 -2.13 -16.22
C ASP A 239 1.57 -3.12 -15.16
N TYR A 240 2.82 -3.01 -14.69
CA TYR A 240 3.44 -3.97 -13.78
C TYR A 240 3.24 -3.62 -12.31
N ILE A 241 3.14 -4.68 -11.50
CA ILE A 241 3.32 -4.63 -10.06
C ILE A 241 4.72 -5.13 -9.76
N TYR A 242 5.46 -4.37 -8.97
CA TYR A 242 6.80 -4.70 -8.51
C TYR A 242 6.72 -5.33 -7.13
N HIS A 243 7.47 -6.40 -6.93
CA HIS A 243 7.71 -6.98 -5.61
C HIS A 243 9.17 -6.81 -5.24
N ILE A 244 9.39 -6.44 -3.99
CA ILE A 244 10.69 -6.20 -3.39
C ILE A 244 10.83 -7.17 -2.23
N LYS A 245 11.79 -8.11 -2.37
CA LYS A 245 12.08 -9.14 -1.37
C LYS A 245 13.58 -9.25 -1.15
N GLY A 246 14.04 -8.87 0.04
CA GLY A 246 15.47 -8.70 0.28
C GLY A 246 16.09 -7.72 -0.73
N ASP A 247 17.13 -8.15 -1.45
CA ASP A 247 17.78 -7.35 -2.51
C ASP A 247 17.15 -7.54 -3.91
N SER A 248 16.21 -8.47 -4.04
CA SER A 248 15.59 -8.82 -5.30
C SER A 248 14.39 -7.93 -5.60
N VAL A 249 14.26 -7.53 -6.86
CA VAL A 249 13.10 -6.83 -7.40
C VAL A 249 12.60 -7.62 -8.60
N TYR A 250 11.30 -7.93 -8.65
CA TYR A 250 10.70 -8.67 -9.73
C TYR A 250 9.29 -8.17 -10.03
N LYS A 251 8.71 -8.59 -11.17
CA LYS A 251 7.42 -8.13 -11.70
C LYS A 251 6.46 -9.33 -11.81
N PRO A 252 5.82 -9.77 -10.72
CA PRO A 252 4.97 -10.98 -10.75
C PRO A 252 3.67 -10.77 -11.50
N TYR A 253 3.16 -9.55 -11.58
CA TYR A 253 1.87 -9.26 -12.19
C TYR A 253 1.95 -8.10 -13.17
N ARG A 254 1.11 -8.20 -14.21
CA ARG A 254 0.82 -7.12 -15.13
C ARG A 254 -0.69 -6.92 -15.22
N ILE A 255 -1.15 -5.69 -14.94
CA ILE A 255 -2.57 -5.32 -15.02
C ILE A 255 -2.86 -4.83 -16.44
N LYS A 256 -3.56 -5.63 -17.22
CA LYS A 256 -3.92 -5.29 -18.60
C LYS A 256 -5.36 -4.77 -18.66
N THR A 257 -5.51 -3.50 -19.01
CA THR A 257 -6.81 -2.87 -19.24
C THR A 257 -7.17 -2.87 -20.74
N ASP A 258 -8.47 -2.79 -21.04
CA ASP A 258 -9.00 -2.60 -22.40
C ASP A 258 -9.00 -1.13 -22.85
N ILE A 259 -8.54 -0.23 -21.98
CA ILE A 259 -8.42 1.22 -22.23
C ILE A 259 -6.97 1.61 -22.02
N LYS A 260 -6.43 2.38 -22.95
CA LYS A 260 -5.12 3.03 -22.78
C LYS A 260 -5.33 4.34 -22.02
N MET A 261 -4.44 4.62 -21.09
CA MET A 261 -4.30 5.94 -20.50
C MET A 261 -3.99 6.96 -21.62
N ASP A 262 -4.61 8.13 -21.54
CA ASP A 262 -4.26 9.21 -22.46
C ASP A 262 -2.91 9.82 -22.01
N GLU A 263 -1.89 9.69 -22.84
CA GLU A 263 -0.56 10.25 -22.57
C GLU A 263 -0.60 11.76 -22.29
N LYS A 264 -1.57 12.50 -22.86
CA LYS A 264 -1.73 13.92 -22.54
C LYS A 264 -2.13 14.16 -21.09
N VAL A 265 -3.00 13.33 -20.52
CA VAL A 265 -3.40 13.44 -19.11
C VAL A 265 -2.19 13.22 -18.21
N LEU A 266 -1.32 12.29 -18.57
CA LEU A 266 -0.11 12.01 -17.84
C LEU A 266 0.93 13.14 -17.91
N ARG A 267 1.02 13.81 -19.07
CA ARG A 267 2.06 14.84 -19.34
C ARG A 267 1.61 16.27 -19.02
N GLU A 268 0.31 16.58 -19.13
CA GLU A 268 -0.19 17.95 -19.03
C GLU A 268 -0.71 18.35 -17.64
N ARG A 269 -0.48 17.56 -16.58
CA ARG A 269 -1.00 17.79 -15.21
C ARG A 269 -2.51 17.96 -15.15
N GLN A 270 -3.26 17.38 -16.06
CA GLN A 270 -4.71 17.42 -15.97
C GLN A 270 -5.15 16.62 -14.74
N ARG A 271 -5.69 17.33 -13.77
CA ARG A 271 -6.07 16.80 -12.46
C ARG A 271 -7.24 15.79 -12.54
N TYR A 272 -7.92 15.75 -13.67
CA TYR A 272 -9.09 14.89 -13.92
C TYR A 272 -9.00 14.30 -15.32
N PRO A 273 -9.21 12.99 -15.46
CA PRO A 273 -9.30 12.37 -16.78
C PRO A 273 -10.43 12.97 -17.59
N SER A 274 -10.26 13.07 -18.91
CA SER A 274 -11.35 13.33 -19.85
C SER A 274 -12.23 12.09 -20.01
N ASP A 275 -13.43 12.22 -20.56
CA ASP A 275 -14.53 11.23 -20.60
C ASP A 275 -14.21 9.76 -20.99
N ASN A 276 -12.99 9.45 -21.38
CA ASN A 276 -12.55 8.10 -21.72
C ASN A 276 -11.20 7.73 -21.09
N THR A 277 -10.77 8.45 -20.08
CA THR A 277 -9.46 8.26 -19.47
C THR A 277 -9.61 7.68 -18.08
N TYR A 278 -8.86 6.62 -17.81
CA TYR A 278 -8.82 5.97 -16.51
C TYR A 278 -7.37 5.95 -16.02
N TYR A 279 -7.15 6.02 -14.72
CA TYR A 279 -5.85 5.84 -14.12
C TYR A 279 -5.90 4.80 -13.01
N LYS A 280 -4.81 4.07 -12.82
CA LYS A 280 -4.69 3.10 -11.74
C LYS A 280 -4.52 3.85 -10.43
N GLY A 281 -5.32 3.45 -9.46
CA GLY A 281 -5.35 4.04 -8.12
C GLY A 281 -4.87 3.06 -7.06
N LEU A 282 -5.62 2.99 -5.98
CA LEU A 282 -5.29 2.19 -4.81
C LEU A 282 -4.92 0.75 -5.16
N TYR A 283 -3.77 0.34 -4.68
CA TYR A 283 -3.25 -1.01 -4.76
C TYR A 283 -3.12 -1.59 -3.35
N ARG A 284 -3.62 -2.81 -3.17
CA ARG A 284 -3.45 -3.58 -1.94
C ARG A 284 -3.18 -5.03 -2.31
N GLU A 285 -2.34 -5.68 -1.53
CA GLU A 285 -1.96 -7.07 -1.79
C GLU A 285 -1.67 -7.82 -0.49
N SER A 286 -2.01 -9.10 -0.50
CA SER A 286 -1.62 -10.09 0.49
C SER A 286 -1.03 -11.31 -0.21
N GLU A 287 -0.64 -12.33 0.54
CA GLU A 287 -0.17 -13.59 -0.05
C GLU A 287 -1.23 -14.24 -0.95
N ASN A 288 -2.52 -14.09 -0.61
CA ASN A 288 -3.62 -14.79 -1.27
C ASN A 288 -4.39 -13.92 -2.28
N ASN A 289 -4.41 -12.60 -2.09
CA ASN A 289 -5.28 -11.70 -2.83
C ASN A 289 -4.55 -10.43 -3.26
N LEU A 290 -5.02 -9.84 -4.36
CA LEU A 290 -4.58 -8.55 -4.87
C LEU A 290 -5.79 -7.73 -5.30
N THR A 291 -5.78 -6.44 -5.03
CA THR A 291 -6.77 -5.50 -5.57
C THR A 291 -6.10 -4.27 -6.16
N VAL A 292 -6.66 -3.80 -7.26
CA VAL A 292 -6.29 -2.53 -7.89
C VAL A 292 -7.56 -1.77 -8.22
N SER A 293 -7.62 -0.49 -7.86
CA SER A 293 -8.68 0.40 -8.28
C SER A 293 -8.28 1.10 -9.58
N ILE A 294 -9.20 1.17 -10.52
CA ILE A 294 -9.05 1.92 -11.77
C ILE A 294 -10.07 3.06 -11.72
N LEU A 295 -9.56 4.28 -11.64
CA LEU A 295 -10.33 5.48 -11.40
C LEU A 295 -10.66 6.13 -12.74
N GLY A 296 -11.94 6.34 -13.01
CA GLY A 296 -12.46 7.08 -14.17
C GLY A 296 -13.16 8.36 -13.74
N VAL A 297 -13.74 9.07 -14.71
CA VAL A 297 -14.48 10.31 -14.44
C VAL A 297 -15.76 10.05 -13.68
N GLU A 298 -16.50 9.01 -14.06
CA GLU A 298 -17.84 8.73 -13.54
C GLU A 298 -17.89 7.51 -12.61
N ASN A 299 -16.86 6.68 -12.61
CA ASN A 299 -16.87 5.44 -11.84
C ASN A 299 -15.47 5.01 -11.39
N ILE A 300 -15.46 4.13 -10.40
CA ILE A 300 -14.27 3.43 -9.94
C ILE A 300 -14.49 1.95 -10.24
N VAL A 301 -13.60 1.38 -11.04
CA VAL A 301 -13.58 -0.06 -11.29
C VAL A 301 -12.56 -0.70 -10.37
N ARG A 302 -12.99 -1.66 -9.56
CA ARG A 302 -12.09 -2.45 -8.69
C ARG A 302 -11.88 -3.82 -9.27
N ILE A 303 -10.64 -4.20 -9.37
CA ILE A 303 -10.20 -5.51 -9.79
C ILE A 303 -9.68 -6.24 -8.57
N TYR A 304 -10.20 -7.44 -8.34
CA TYR A 304 -9.74 -8.38 -7.34
C TYR A 304 -9.15 -9.58 -8.05
N TYR A 305 -7.97 -9.99 -7.65
CA TYR A 305 -7.34 -11.19 -8.14
C TYR A 305 -7.10 -12.17 -7.00
N ASP A 306 -7.78 -13.32 -7.07
CA ASP A 306 -7.56 -14.46 -6.20
C ASP A 306 -6.35 -15.23 -6.72
N LYS A 307 -5.26 -15.18 -5.97
CA LYS A 307 -3.99 -15.81 -6.34
C LYS A 307 -4.03 -17.33 -6.21
N ILE A 308 -4.90 -17.85 -5.33
CA ILE A 308 -5.05 -19.28 -5.08
C ILE A 308 -5.76 -19.95 -6.25
N ASN A 309 -6.88 -19.36 -6.69
CA ASN A 309 -7.72 -19.91 -7.74
C ASN A 309 -7.43 -19.31 -9.13
N HIS A 310 -6.47 -18.37 -9.22
CA HIS A 310 -6.12 -17.63 -10.45
C HIS A 310 -7.35 -17.00 -11.13
N SER A 311 -8.24 -16.43 -10.31
CA SER A 311 -9.51 -15.87 -10.76
C SER A 311 -9.54 -14.35 -10.58
N THR A 312 -10.01 -13.65 -11.61
CA THR A 312 -10.19 -12.20 -11.58
C THR A 312 -11.65 -11.86 -11.42
N TYR A 313 -11.93 -10.96 -10.50
CA TYR A 313 -13.27 -10.42 -10.22
C TYR A 313 -13.26 -8.91 -10.39
N ARG A 314 -14.41 -8.37 -10.73
CA ARG A 314 -14.56 -6.94 -11.04
C ARG A 314 -15.78 -6.38 -10.34
N SER A 315 -15.66 -5.21 -9.79
CA SER A 315 -16.75 -4.41 -9.23
C SER A 315 -16.70 -2.99 -9.79
N ILE A 316 -17.86 -2.39 -10.00
CA ILE A 316 -17.97 -0.97 -10.39
C ILE A 316 -18.74 -0.24 -9.30
N ASP A 317 -18.13 0.81 -8.77
CA ASP A 317 -18.83 1.73 -7.88
C ASP A 317 -19.44 2.86 -8.70
N PHE A 318 -20.74 2.97 -8.60
CA PHE A 318 -21.46 4.13 -9.09
C PHE A 318 -21.69 5.07 -7.90
N SER A 319 -21.35 6.36 -8.05
CA SER A 319 -21.75 7.37 -7.10
C SER A 319 -23.29 7.47 -7.10
N GLY A 320 -23.95 7.05 -6.02
CA GLY A 320 -25.39 7.21 -5.81
C GLY A 320 -26.25 5.95 -5.82
N VAL A 321 -25.66 4.77 -5.81
CA VAL A 321 -26.42 3.52 -5.65
C VAL A 321 -26.33 3.05 -4.20
N ASP A 322 -27.49 2.84 -3.55
CA ASP A 322 -27.62 2.22 -2.24
C ASP A 322 -27.31 0.71 -2.35
N ILE A 323 -26.04 0.37 -2.26
CA ILE A 323 -25.60 -1.01 -2.18
C ILE A 323 -25.37 -1.33 -0.69
N PRO A 324 -25.86 -2.46 -0.17
CA PRO A 324 -25.60 -2.87 1.21
C PRO A 324 -24.10 -2.85 1.52
N VAL A 325 -23.73 -2.33 2.69
CA VAL A 325 -22.31 -2.06 3.05
C VAL A 325 -21.48 -3.34 3.15
N ASP A 326 -22.11 -4.48 3.44
CA ASP A 326 -21.51 -5.82 3.46
C ASP A 326 -21.23 -6.36 2.05
N GLU A 327 -21.95 -5.88 1.03
CA GLU A 327 -21.72 -6.21 -0.37
C GLU A 327 -20.89 -5.15 -1.11
N GLN A 328 -20.75 -3.96 -0.54
CA GLN A 328 -19.90 -2.92 -1.12
C GLN A 328 -18.43 -3.29 -0.94
N PHE A 329 -17.76 -3.59 -2.02
CA PHE A 329 -16.30 -3.60 -2.07
C PHE A 329 -15.76 -2.16 -2.03
N LEU A 330 -15.97 -1.48 -0.90
CA LEU A 330 -15.37 -0.17 -0.69
C LEU A 330 -13.84 -0.31 -0.56
N PRO A 331 -13.06 0.73 -0.89
CA PRO A 331 -11.62 0.66 -0.78
C PRO A 331 -11.23 0.31 0.65
N PHE A 332 -10.32 -0.65 0.79
CA PHE A 332 -9.69 -0.88 2.08
C PHE A 332 -8.86 0.35 2.43
N THR A 333 -9.01 0.84 3.65
CA THR A 333 -8.25 1.98 4.14
C THR A 333 -6.77 1.66 4.18
N SER A 334 -6.42 0.43 4.57
CA SER A 334 -5.05 -0.01 4.67
C SER A 334 -4.92 -1.52 4.48
N SER A 335 -3.70 -1.99 4.23
CA SER A 335 -3.35 -3.40 4.31
C SER A 335 -1.95 -3.57 4.87
N PHE A 336 -1.77 -4.56 5.74
CA PHE A 336 -0.50 -4.87 6.33
C PHE A 336 -0.37 -6.37 6.60
N ARG A 337 0.55 -7.04 5.91
CA ARG A 337 0.89 -8.46 6.09
C ARG A 337 -0.35 -9.37 6.15
N GLY A 338 -1.19 -9.28 5.13
CA GLY A 338 -2.38 -10.11 4.99
C GLY A 338 -3.62 -9.64 5.74
N ARG A 339 -3.52 -8.60 6.57
CA ARG A 339 -4.68 -7.94 7.18
C ARG A 339 -5.10 -6.77 6.33
N TRP A 340 -6.33 -6.79 5.87
CA TRP A 340 -6.93 -5.71 5.09
C TRP A 340 -7.91 -4.98 5.99
N ILE A 341 -7.74 -3.69 6.15
CA ILE A 341 -8.49 -2.90 7.13
C ILE A 341 -9.40 -1.92 6.41
N ARG A 342 -10.66 -1.91 6.79
CA ARG A 342 -11.62 -0.90 6.43
C ARG A 342 -12.03 -0.13 7.67
N VAL A 343 -11.96 1.18 7.58
CA VAL A 343 -12.47 2.09 8.61
C VAL A 343 -13.91 2.44 8.28
N LEU A 344 -14.80 2.25 9.24
CA LEU A 344 -16.19 2.68 9.16
C LEU A 344 -16.41 3.85 10.10
N ASP A 345 -16.79 4.99 9.52
CA ASP A 345 -17.26 6.13 10.28
C ASP A 345 -18.54 5.75 11.04
N VAL A 346 -18.66 6.24 12.26
CA VAL A 346 -19.84 5.98 13.11
C VAL A 346 -21.16 6.36 12.43
N PHE A 347 -21.15 7.40 11.59
CA PHE A 347 -22.33 7.80 10.81
C PHE A 347 -22.78 6.73 9.80
N ASN A 348 -21.89 5.88 9.33
CA ASN A 348 -22.18 4.82 8.37
C ASN A 348 -22.65 3.51 9.05
N ILE A 349 -22.46 3.36 10.37
CA ILE A 349 -22.76 2.12 11.08
C ILE A 349 -24.27 1.88 11.15
N HIS A 350 -25.06 2.93 11.33
CA HIS A 350 -26.54 2.84 11.38
C HIS A 350 -27.18 2.41 10.05
N TYR A 351 -26.43 2.46 8.94
CA TYR A 351 -26.88 1.92 7.65
C TYR A 351 -26.59 0.43 7.47
N VAL A 352 -25.91 -0.20 8.44
CA VAL A 352 -25.56 -1.62 8.40
C VAL A 352 -26.26 -2.30 9.57
N PRO A 353 -27.41 -2.98 9.34
CA PRO A 353 -28.23 -3.54 10.44
C PRO A 353 -27.47 -4.44 11.43
N GLU A 354 -26.52 -5.23 10.92
CA GLU A 354 -25.70 -6.12 11.75
C GLU A 354 -24.75 -5.35 12.66
N LEU A 355 -24.21 -4.22 12.19
CA LEU A 355 -23.32 -3.36 12.99
C LEU A 355 -24.11 -2.50 13.95
N ASP A 356 -25.26 -1.98 13.54
CA ASP A 356 -26.18 -1.25 14.43
C ASP A 356 -26.65 -2.14 15.59
N GLN A 357 -26.95 -3.41 15.32
CA GLN A 357 -27.28 -4.39 16.34
C GLN A 357 -26.10 -4.75 17.24
N ALA A 358 -24.88 -4.84 16.68
CA ALA A 358 -23.67 -5.19 17.41
C ALA A 358 -23.20 -4.04 18.33
N PHE A 359 -23.46 -2.80 17.94
CA PHE A 359 -23.02 -1.59 18.67
C PHE A 359 -24.19 -0.64 18.94
N PRO A 360 -25.18 -1.03 19.76
CA PRO A 360 -26.40 -0.24 19.97
C PRO A 360 -26.14 1.10 20.68
N ASP A 361 -25.03 1.21 21.39
CA ASP A 361 -24.66 2.40 22.18
C ASP A 361 -23.70 3.34 21.42
N ILE A 362 -23.44 3.08 20.13
CA ILE A 362 -22.55 3.93 19.34
C ILE A 362 -23.20 5.30 19.10
N THR A 363 -22.42 6.36 19.25
CA THR A 363 -22.86 7.74 19.06
C THR A 363 -21.93 8.47 18.10
N ALA A 364 -22.30 9.69 17.71
CA ALA A 364 -21.45 10.56 16.89
C ALA A 364 -20.10 10.91 17.54
N GLU A 365 -19.97 10.71 18.85
CA GLU A 365 -18.74 10.95 19.63
C GLU A 365 -17.90 9.68 19.79
N SER A 366 -18.39 8.54 19.34
CA SER A 366 -17.65 7.29 19.38
C SER A 366 -16.52 7.29 18.35
N ASN A 367 -15.45 6.55 18.63
CA ASN A 367 -14.39 6.30 17.67
C ASN A 367 -14.89 5.40 16.51
N PRO A 368 -14.22 5.42 15.36
CA PRO A 368 -14.55 4.56 14.23
C PRO A 368 -14.52 3.08 14.56
N VAL A 369 -15.29 2.30 13.82
CA VAL A 369 -15.23 0.83 13.83
C VAL A 369 -14.28 0.36 12.74
N LEU A 370 -13.43 -0.60 13.07
CA LEU A 370 -12.55 -1.27 12.13
C LEU A 370 -13.13 -2.62 11.70
N LEU A 371 -13.16 -2.87 10.42
CA LEU A 371 -13.33 -4.21 9.86
C LEU A 371 -11.96 -4.72 9.41
N ILE A 372 -11.48 -5.78 10.06
CA ILE A 372 -10.19 -6.40 9.74
C ILE A 372 -10.46 -7.73 9.04
N PHE A 373 -10.08 -7.81 7.79
CA PHE A 373 -10.26 -8.96 6.91
C PHE A 373 -8.95 -9.75 6.83
N GLN A 374 -9.06 -11.08 6.96
CA GLN A 374 -7.92 -12.01 6.95
C GLN A 374 -8.19 -13.24 6.08
#